data_78c83290a583775d72c22a167d4a0fec
#
_entry.id   78c83290a583775d72c22a167d4a0fec
#
_cell.length_a   1.000
_cell.length_b   1.000
_cell.length_c   1.000
_cell.angle_alpha   90.00
_cell.angle_beta   90.00
_cell.angle_gamma   90.00
#
_symmetry.space_group_name_H-M   'P 1'
#
loop_
_entity.id
_entity.type
_entity.pdbx_description
1 polymer ?
#
loop_
_entity_poly.entity_id
_entity_poly.type
_entity_poly.pdbx_seq_one_letter_code
_entity_poly.pdbx_strand_id
1 'polypeptide(L)'
;YFGERPVYGSNGAETMRVGTSQQAYSSSNTVIENNLFERCSGEVEVISIKSSDNIIRNNTLLECEGVVALRHGDRNTVNDNLFIGNGRRNTGGIRVVNAGHQIYDNTLVGLAGTRFFSALGVMDAVPNSLPTRYCQVVDVKMYRNTFVDCTNIEFGTGKDMERTLAPEKVSFTDNIIINKGLDQPYIAVDDVAGIQFKDN
;
A
#
# COMPACT_ATOMS: atom_id res chain seq x y z
N TYR A 1 -5.93 -7.87 18.77
CA TYR A 1 -4.87 -6.93 19.08
C TYR A 1 -3.51 -7.53 18.74
N PHE A 2 -2.71 -6.79 17.99
CA PHE A 2 -1.32 -7.08 17.69
C PHE A 2 -0.47 -5.98 18.30
N GLY A 3 0.33 -6.31 19.30
CA GLY A 3 1.10 -5.37 20.08
C GLY A 3 2.46 -5.06 19.50
N GLU A 4 3.25 -4.31 20.25
CA GLU A 4 4.54 -3.79 19.84
C GLU A 4 5.47 -4.89 19.31
N ARG A 5 6.01 -4.65 18.11
CA ARG A 5 7.01 -5.48 17.47
C ARG A 5 8.16 -4.59 17.00
N PRO A 6 9.34 -4.72 17.57
CA PRO A 6 10.47 -3.87 17.22
C PRO A 6 10.93 -4.13 15.78
N VAL A 7 11.62 -3.14 15.22
CA VAL A 7 12.25 -3.27 13.90
C VAL A 7 13.28 -4.42 13.93
N TYR A 8 13.07 -5.38 13.04
CA TYR A 8 13.94 -6.56 12.94
C TYR A 8 15.12 -6.33 11.99
N GLY A 9 14.97 -5.45 11.00
CA GLY A 9 16.05 -5.05 10.09
C GLY A 9 16.31 -6.02 8.95
N SER A 10 15.52 -7.07 8.78
CA SER A 10 15.59 -8.00 7.65
C SER A 10 14.21 -8.49 7.24
N ASN A 11 14.14 -9.17 6.10
CA ASN A 11 12.91 -9.76 5.56
C ASN A 11 12.41 -10.94 6.41
N GLY A 12 11.11 -11.19 6.46
CA GLY A 12 10.49 -12.31 7.17
C GLY A 12 9.99 -11.96 8.57
N ALA A 13 9.81 -10.67 8.87
CA ALA A 13 9.31 -10.18 10.14
C ALA A 13 7.94 -9.50 10.02
N GLU A 14 7.17 -9.85 8.99
CA GLU A 14 5.80 -9.39 8.84
C GLU A 14 4.97 -9.73 10.10
N THR A 15 4.14 -8.83 10.55
CA THR A 15 3.22 -9.13 11.67
C THR A 15 2.17 -10.13 11.24
N MET A 16 1.70 -10.02 10.00
CA MET A 16 0.76 -10.94 9.39
C MET A 16 1.11 -11.17 7.91
N ARG A 17 1.03 -12.43 7.48
CA ARG A 17 1.19 -12.80 6.08
C ARG A 17 0.05 -13.71 5.63
N VAL A 18 -0.57 -13.40 4.50
CA VAL A 18 -1.64 -14.18 3.89
C VAL A 18 -1.13 -14.78 2.57
N GLY A 19 -1.01 -16.10 2.54
CA GLY A 19 -0.47 -16.81 1.38
C GLY A 19 1.05 -16.79 1.27
N THR A 20 1.54 -17.25 0.14
CA THR A 20 2.95 -17.24 -0.26
C THR A 20 3.10 -16.78 -1.70
N SER A 21 4.30 -16.43 -2.12
CA SER A 21 4.56 -15.98 -3.50
C SER A 21 4.17 -17.03 -4.56
N GLN A 22 4.26 -18.30 -4.23
CA GLN A 22 3.87 -19.41 -5.11
C GLN A 22 2.35 -19.54 -5.28
N GLN A 23 1.58 -18.98 -4.35
CA GLN A 23 0.12 -18.99 -4.33
C GLN A 23 -0.50 -17.65 -4.78
N ALA A 24 0.29 -16.78 -5.41
CA ALA A 24 -0.12 -15.44 -5.79
C ALA A 24 -1.50 -15.38 -6.46
N TYR A 25 -1.75 -16.23 -7.41
CA TYR A 25 -3.03 -16.27 -8.15
C TYR A 25 -4.10 -17.19 -7.56
N SER A 26 -3.82 -17.82 -6.42
CA SER A 26 -4.84 -18.58 -5.70
C SER A 26 -5.70 -17.66 -4.85
N SER A 27 -7.02 -17.83 -4.95
CA SER A 27 -7.98 -17.10 -4.12
C SER A 27 -7.99 -17.70 -2.71
N SER A 28 -7.58 -16.93 -1.71
CA SER A 28 -7.66 -17.36 -0.31
C SER A 28 -8.89 -16.85 0.42
N ASN A 29 -9.56 -15.81 -0.12
CA ASN A 29 -10.79 -15.22 0.44
C ASN A 29 -10.69 -14.91 1.95
N THR A 30 -9.48 -14.51 2.38
CA THR A 30 -9.22 -14.18 3.77
C THR A 30 -9.75 -12.79 4.09
N VAL A 31 -10.41 -12.65 5.23
CA VAL A 31 -10.86 -11.35 5.76
C VAL A 31 -10.03 -11.01 6.99
N ILE A 32 -9.39 -9.84 6.96
CA ILE A 32 -8.68 -9.25 8.10
C ILE A 32 -9.47 -8.03 8.52
N GLU A 33 -10.17 -8.10 9.64
CA GLU A 33 -11.05 -7.03 10.07
C GLU A 33 -11.08 -6.79 11.58
N ASN A 34 -11.41 -5.55 11.96
CA ASN A 34 -11.63 -5.15 13.35
C ASN A 34 -10.42 -5.39 14.27
N ASN A 35 -9.20 -5.24 13.74
CA ASN A 35 -7.97 -5.41 14.50
C ASN A 35 -7.32 -4.06 14.82
N LEU A 36 -6.62 -4.02 15.94
CA LEU A 36 -5.66 -2.97 16.26
C LEU A 36 -4.24 -3.55 16.12
N PHE A 37 -3.45 -2.95 15.23
CA PHE A 37 -2.01 -3.15 15.11
C PHE A 37 -1.34 -1.92 15.71
N GLU A 38 -0.63 -2.08 16.81
CA GLU A 38 0.03 -0.98 17.50
C GLU A 38 1.54 -1.19 17.50
N ARG A 39 2.29 -0.27 16.88
CA ARG A 39 3.75 -0.31 16.76
C ARG A 39 4.31 -1.66 16.27
N CYS A 40 3.61 -2.24 15.31
CA CYS A 40 4.05 -3.45 14.62
C CYS A 40 5.09 -3.09 13.56
N SER A 41 6.37 -3.04 13.92
CA SER A 41 7.46 -2.47 13.12
C SER A 41 8.51 -3.50 12.70
N GLY A 42 8.17 -4.78 12.59
CA GLY A 42 9.12 -5.86 12.31
C GLY A 42 9.89 -5.68 11.00
N GLU A 43 9.20 -5.37 9.92
CA GLU A 43 9.77 -5.02 8.62
C GLU A 43 8.86 -4.05 7.85
N VAL A 44 9.19 -3.76 6.58
CA VAL A 44 8.41 -2.85 5.73
C VAL A 44 6.97 -3.31 5.49
N GLU A 45 6.68 -4.60 5.59
CA GLU A 45 5.33 -5.17 5.43
C GLU A 45 4.74 -5.54 6.79
N VAL A 46 3.91 -4.68 7.38
CA VAL A 46 3.14 -5.00 8.60
C VAL A 46 2.16 -6.12 8.30
N ILE A 47 1.40 -5.97 7.22
CA ILE A 47 0.52 -6.99 6.66
C ILE A 47 0.96 -7.26 5.22
N SER A 48 1.39 -8.48 4.94
CA SER A 48 1.83 -8.90 3.61
C SER A 48 0.81 -9.83 2.96
N ILE A 49 0.12 -9.35 1.94
CA ILE A 49 -0.85 -10.13 1.16
C ILE A 49 -0.12 -10.74 -0.04
N LYS A 50 -0.10 -12.07 -0.09
CA LYS A 50 0.58 -12.86 -1.13
C LYS A 50 -0.34 -13.89 -1.80
N SER A 51 -1.64 -13.58 -1.87
CA SER A 51 -2.68 -14.38 -2.55
C SER A 51 -3.80 -13.44 -3.03
N SER A 52 -4.75 -13.99 -3.78
CA SER A 52 -5.82 -13.21 -4.40
C SER A 52 -7.12 -13.19 -3.57
N ASP A 53 -7.99 -12.23 -3.89
CA ASP A 53 -9.38 -12.14 -3.42
C ASP A 53 -9.54 -12.00 -1.89
N ASN A 54 -8.64 -11.22 -1.26
CA ASN A 54 -8.69 -10.94 0.18
C ASN A 54 -9.32 -9.58 0.48
N ILE A 55 -9.81 -9.42 1.69
CA ILE A 55 -10.42 -8.18 2.20
C ILE A 55 -9.71 -7.75 3.49
N ILE A 56 -9.19 -6.53 3.51
CA ILE A 56 -8.55 -5.91 4.68
C ILE A 56 -9.40 -4.68 5.03
N ARG A 57 -10.20 -4.74 6.11
CA ARG A 57 -11.14 -3.67 6.43
C ARG A 57 -11.32 -3.42 7.92
N ASN A 58 -11.74 -2.19 8.25
CA ASN A 58 -12.06 -1.79 9.63
C ASN A 58 -10.90 -2.07 10.62
N ASN A 59 -9.65 -2.02 10.17
CA ASN A 59 -8.50 -2.15 11.05
C ASN A 59 -7.93 -0.78 11.40
N THR A 60 -7.31 -0.69 12.58
CA THR A 60 -6.50 0.46 12.96
C THR A 60 -5.03 0.06 13.00
N LEU A 61 -4.18 0.80 12.28
CA LEU A 61 -2.73 0.68 12.33
C LEU A 61 -2.17 1.94 13.01
N LEU A 62 -1.71 1.80 14.25
CA LEU A 62 -1.21 2.90 15.07
C LEU A 62 0.32 2.82 15.17
N GLU A 63 0.99 3.85 14.66
CA GLU A 63 2.45 4.03 14.73
C GLU A 63 3.27 2.81 14.23
N CYS A 64 2.73 2.08 13.25
CA CYS A 64 3.42 0.94 12.63
C CYS A 64 4.44 1.44 11.61
N GLU A 65 5.72 1.12 11.78
CA GLU A 65 6.75 1.38 10.77
C GLU A 65 6.67 0.31 9.68
N GLY A 66 5.88 0.57 8.66
CA GLY A 66 5.60 -0.37 7.58
C GLY A 66 4.22 -0.11 6.95
N VAL A 67 3.83 -0.98 6.05
CA VAL A 67 2.63 -0.82 5.21
C VAL A 67 1.76 -2.07 5.21
N VAL A 68 0.51 -1.92 4.80
CA VAL A 68 -0.29 -3.01 4.22
C VAL A 68 0.18 -3.18 2.77
N ALA A 69 0.84 -4.28 2.49
CA ALA A 69 1.39 -4.57 1.16
C ALA A 69 0.52 -5.56 0.40
N LEU A 70 -0.07 -5.12 -0.71
CA LEU A 70 -0.66 -6.01 -1.72
C LEU A 70 0.50 -6.55 -2.56
N ARG A 71 1.29 -7.45 -1.96
CA ARG A 71 2.62 -7.82 -2.45
C ARG A 71 2.57 -8.79 -3.64
N HIS A 72 1.62 -9.72 -3.61
CA HIS A 72 1.32 -10.66 -4.70
C HIS A 72 -0.17 -10.96 -4.72
N GLY A 73 -0.65 -11.48 -5.86
CA GLY A 73 -2.06 -11.79 -6.05
C GLY A 73 -2.88 -10.58 -6.47
N ASP A 74 -4.05 -10.87 -6.97
CA ASP A 74 -4.93 -9.91 -7.62
C ASP A 74 -6.23 -9.72 -6.84
N ARG A 75 -7.02 -8.70 -7.19
CA ARG A 75 -8.41 -8.49 -6.73
C ARG A 75 -8.56 -8.44 -5.21
N ASN A 76 -7.56 -7.88 -4.54
CA ASN A 76 -7.65 -7.63 -3.10
C ASN A 76 -8.35 -6.29 -2.84
N THR A 77 -9.07 -6.22 -1.73
CA THR A 77 -9.78 -5.00 -1.29
C THR A 77 -9.19 -4.49 0.03
N VAL A 78 -8.91 -3.18 0.08
CA VAL A 78 -8.48 -2.49 1.31
C VAL A 78 -9.42 -1.32 1.54
N ASN A 79 -10.27 -1.41 2.56
CA ASN A 79 -11.29 -0.38 2.79
C ASN A 79 -11.59 -0.13 4.27
N ASP A 80 -12.08 1.07 4.58
CA ASP A 80 -12.51 1.47 5.92
C ASP A 80 -11.42 1.28 7.00
N ASN A 81 -10.13 1.32 6.64
CA ASN A 81 -9.06 1.22 7.62
C ASN A 81 -8.61 2.61 8.08
N LEU A 82 -8.11 2.69 9.31
CA LEU A 82 -7.52 3.88 9.91
C LEU A 82 -6.03 3.68 10.14
N PHE A 83 -5.21 4.50 9.50
CA PHE A 83 -3.76 4.52 9.67
C PHE A 83 -3.37 5.80 10.42
N ILE A 84 -2.69 5.70 11.55
CA ILE A 84 -2.26 6.83 12.37
C ILE A 84 -0.74 6.73 12.56
N GLY A 85 0.00 7.67 11.98
CA GLY A 85 1.46 7.69 12.04
C GLY A 85 2.03 8.56 13.16
N ASN A 86 1.30 9.61 13.59
CA ASN A 86 1.77 10.63 14.55
C ASN A 86 3.13 11.23 14.18
N GLY A 87 3.46 11.30 12.87
CA GLY A 87 4.76 11.78 12.40
C GLY A 87 5.93 10.84 12.69
N ARG A 88 5.68 9.62 13.17
CA ARG A 88 6.73 8.65 13.45
C ARG A 88 7.38 8.20 12.14
N ARG A 89 8.71 8.13 12.15
CA ARG A 89 9.51 7.72 10.98
C ARG A 89 9.03 6.37 10.42
N ASN A 90 9.06 6.22 9.09
CA ASN A 90 8.70 5.01 8.37
C ASN A 90 7.27 4.50 8.60
N THR A 91 6.39 5.27 9.23
CA THR A 91 4.97 4.91 9.27
C THR A 91 4.40 5.03 7.87
N GLY A 92 3.81 3.97 7.38
CA GLY A 92 3.30 3.86 6.03
C GLY A 92 1.83 3.46 5.97
N GLY A 93 1.28 3.47 4.77
CA GLY A 93 -0.11 3.11 4.55
C GLY A 93 -0.24 1.88 3.66
N ILE A 94 -0.46 2.05 2.37
CA ILE A 94 -0.80 0.97 1.44
C ILE A 94 0.20 0.93 0.30
N ARG A 95 0.82 -0.23 0.06
CA ARG A 95 1.68 -0.47 -1.08
C ARG A 95 0.99 -1.39 -2.09
N VAL A 96 0.91 -0.93 -3.33
CA VAL A 96 0.12 -1.56 -4.39
C VAL A 96 1.03 -2.18 -5.44
N VAL A 97 0.89 -3.49 -5.64
CA VAL A 97 1.51 -4.30 -6.70
C VAL A 97 0.43 -5.20 -7.29
N ASN A 98 0.56 -5.65 -8.53
CA ASN A 98 -0.41 -6.52 -9.23
C ASN A 98 -1.73 -5.82 -9.62
N ALA A 99 -2.78 -6.61 -9.90
CA ALA A 99 -3.93 -6.11 -10.66
C ALA A 99 -5.28 -6.22 -9.93
N GLY A 100 -6.26 -5.44 -10.40
CA GLY A 100 -7.67 -5.59 -10.05
C GLY A 100 -8.03 -5.18 -8.62
N HIS A 101 -7.16 -4.46 -7.91
CA HIS A 101 -7.41 -4.07 -6.53
C HIS A 101 -8.41 -2.94 -6.39
N GLN A 102 -9.10 -2.91 -5.24
CA GLN A 102 -9.95 -1.81 -4.83
C GLN A 102 -9.47 -1.25 -3.49
N ILE A 103 -9.20 0.06 -3.43
CA ILE A 103 -8.67 0.74 -2.24
C ILE A 103 -9.55 1.96 -2.01
N TYR A 104 -10.41 1.92 -0.99
CA TYR A 104 -11.39 2.98 -0.82
C TYR A 104 -11.79 3.19 0.65
N ASP A 105 -12.31 4.38 0.94
CA ASP A 105 -12.83 4.77 2.25
C ASP A 105 -11.81 4.61 3.41
N ASN A 106 -10.49 4.59 3.09
CA ASN A 106 -9.47 4.55 4.13
C ASN A 106 -9.12 5.96 4.60
N THR A 107 -8.74 6.08 5.87
CA THR A 107 -8.24 7.32 6.46
C THR A 107 -6.79 7.14 6.91
N LEU A 108 -5.90 7.99 6.41
CA LEU A 108 -4.46 7.94 6.63
C LEU A 108 -4.00 9.28 7.19
N VAL A 109 -3.46 9.30 8.42
CA VAL A 109 -3.17 10.55 9.16
C VAL A 109 -1.74 10.54 9.69
N GLY A 110 -0.98 11.59 9.39
CA GLY A 110 0.35 11.83 9.96
C GLY A 110 1.38 10.76 9.65
N LEU A 111 1.27 10.11 8.49
CA LEU A 111 2.23 9.08 8.06
C LEU A 111 3.50 9.74 7.51
N ALA A 112 4.66 9.38 8.06
CA ALA A 112 5.93 10.02 7.75
C ALA A 112 6.89 9.15 6.92
N GLY A 113 6.40 8.05 6.37
CA GLY A 113 7.17 7.16 5.52
C GLY A 113 7.29 7.70 4.08
N THR A 114 8.33 7.24 3.38
CA THR A 114 8.65 7.58 2.00
C THR A 114 9.01 6.34 1.20
N ARG A 115 8.91 6.39 -0.12
CA ARG A 115 9.23 5.26 -1.01
C ARG A 115 8.38 4.03 -0.64
N PHE A 116 9.02 2.90 -0.28
CA PHE A 116 8.32 1.67 0.11
C PHE A 116 7.45 1.81 1.38
N PHE A 117 7.65 2.89 2.14
CA PHE A 117 6.88 3.23 3.33
C PHE A 117 5.87 4.37 3.10
N SER A 118 5.66 4.81 1.88
CA SER A 118 4.73 5.92 1.58
C SER A 118 3.31 5.65 2.11
N ALA A 119 2.57 6.70 2.37
CA ALA A 119 1.15 6.58 2.77
C ALA A 119 0.33 5.84 1.70
N LEU A 120 0.67 6.08 0.42
CA LEU A 120 0.25 5.26 -0.70
C LEU A 120 1.45 5.13 -1.64
N GLY A 121 1.83 3.90 -1.96
CA GLY A 121 2.89 3.62 -2.93
C GLY A 121 2.38 2.71 -4.06
N VAL A 122 2.15 3.27 -5.23
CA VAL A 122 1.78 2.52 -6.45
C VAL A 122 3.06 2.16 -7.18
N MET A 123 3.37 0.86 -7.22
CA MET A 123 4.68 0.37 -7.65
C MET A 123 4.85 0.33 -9.17
N ASP A 124 6.08 0.64 -9.60
CA ASP A 124 6.54 0.20 -10.92
C ASP A 124 6.88 -1.29 -10.92
N ALA A 125 6.76 -1.90 -12.07
CA ALA A 125 6.93 -3.33 -12.26
C ALA A 125 8.18 -3.70 -13.08
N VAL A 126 8.60 -4.94 -12.94
CA VAL A 126 9.60 -5.57 -13.81
C VAL A 126 8.90 -6.06 -15.07
N PRO A 127 9.35 -5.70 -16.27
CA PRO A 127 8.78 -6.25 -17.51
C PRO A 127 8.83 -7.78 -17.54
N ASN A 128 7.76 -8.42 -17.99
CA ASN A 128 7.62 -9.89 -18.01
C ASN A 128 7.88 -10.57 -16.65
N SER A 129 7.45 -9.90 -15.59
CA SER A 129 7.69 -10.34 -14.21
C SER A 129 7.11 -11.71 -13.92
N LEU A 130 7.86 -12.52 -13.17
CA LEU A 130 7.30 -13.70 -12.53
C LEU A 130 6.33 -13.31 -11.41
N PRO A 131 5.31 -14.13 -11.10
CA PRO A 131 4.36 -13.86 -10.02
C PRO A 131 5.00 -13.60 -8.65
N THR A 132 6.21 -14.10 -8.46
CA THR A 132 6.99 -13.96 -7.22
C THR A 132 7.79 -12.66 -7.13
N ARG A 133 7.71 -11.78 -8.15
CA ARG A 133 8.43 -10.50 -8.19
C ARG A 133 7.45 -9.31 -8.17
N TYR A 134 7.73 -8.27 -8.94
CA TYR A 134 6.89 -7.08 -9.05
C TYR A 134 6.13 -7.10 -10.38
N CYS A 135 4.90 -7.60 -10.34
CA CYS A 135 3.99 -7.56 -11.48
C CYS A 135 3.40 -6.17 -11.66
N GLN A 136 2.98 -5.84 -12.87
CA GLN A 136 2.42 -4.53 -13.20
C GLN A 136 1.13 -4.25 -12.41
N VAL A 137 1.01 -3.02 -11.94
CA VAL A 137 -0.23 -2.52 -11.39
C VAL A 137 -1.17 -2.18 -12.54
N VAL A 138 -2.25 -2.96 -12.68
CA VAL A 138 -3.22 -2.82 -13.77
C VAL A 138 -4.65 -2.91 -13.23
N ASP A 139 -5.55 -2.10 -13.76
CA ASP A 139 -6.98 -2.12 -13.40
C ASP A 139 -7.23 -1.96 -11.90
N VAL A 140 -6.55 -1.00 -11.28
CA VAL A 140 -6.68 -0.68 -9.84
C VAL A 140 -7.50 0.57 -9.65
N LYS A 141 -8.42 0.53 -8.68
CA LYS A 141 -9.29 1.67 -8.32
C LYS A 141 -8.98 2.13 -6.90
N MET A 142 -8.66 3.42 -6.76
CA MET A 142 -8.36 4.07 -5.48
C MET A 142 -9.25 5.30 -5.33
N TYR A 143 -10.24 5.24 -4.45
CA TYR A 143 -11.26 6.28 -4.39
C TYR A 143 -11.81 6.51 -2.97
N ARG A 144 -12.24 7.74 -2.70
CA ARG A 144 -12.78 8.19 -1.42
C ARG A 144 -11.86 7.90 -0.23
N ASN A 145 -10.55 7.89 -0.45
CA ASN A 145 -9.60 7.82 0.65
C ASN A 145 -9.29 9.24 1.15
N THR A 146 -8.99 9.35 2.44
CA THR A 146 -8.61 10.62 3.06
C THR A 146 -7.17 10.55 3.55
N PHE A 147 -6.33 11.45 3.08
CA PHE A 147 -4.93 11.60 3.47
C PHE A 147 -4.76 12.93 4.20
N VAL A 148 -4.30 12.90 5.46
CA VAL A 148 -4.09 14.11 6.26
C VAL A 148 -2.66 14.15 6.76
N ASP A 149 -1.92 15.21 6.43
CA ASP A 149 -0.54 15.46 6.85
C ASP A 149 0.38 14.23 6.63
N CYS A 150 0.21 13.54 5.47
CA CYS A 150 1.05 12.43 5.06
C CYS A 150 2.22 12.93 4.22
N THR A 151 3.42 12.41 4.46
CA THR A 151 4.64 12.88 3.76
C THR A 151 4.60 12.57 2.27
N ASN A 152 4.26 11.32 1.89
CA ASN A 152 4.30 10.91 0.50
C ASN A 152 3.08 10.09 0.08
N ILE A 153 2.50 10.49 -1.05
CA ILE A 153 1.65 9.67 -1.92
C ILE A 153 2.45 9.53 -3.21
N GLU A 154 2.87 8.32 -3.59
CA GLU A 154 3.79 8.11 -4.70
C GLU A 154 3.22 7.20 -5.78
N PHE A 155 3.38 7.61 -7.05
CA PHE A 155 3.08 6.82 -8.24
C PHE A 155 4.39 6.54 -9.00
N GLY A 156 4.62 5.28 -9.40
CA GLY A 156 5.90 4.81 -9.93
C GLY A 156 6.90 4.47 -8.82
N THR A 157 6.41 4.18 -7.62
CA THR A 157 7.25 3.83 -6.47
C THR A 157 8.19 2.68 -6.81
N GLY A 158 9.44 2.84 -6.43
CA GLY A 158 10.46 1.80 -6.62
C GLY A 158 11.07 1.75 -8.01
N LYS A 159 10.79 2.73 -8.89
CA LYS A 159 11.46 2.90 -10.19
C LYS A 159 12.95 2.73 -10.05
N ASP A 160 13.53 1.86 -10.87
CA ASP A 160 14.96 1.64 -10.99
C ASP A 160 15.32 1.01 -12.36
N MET A 161 16.48 0.38 -12.47
CA MET A 161 16.92 -0.25 -13.72
C MET A 161 16.15 -1.54 -14.07
N GLU A 162 15.48 -2.19 -13.10
CA GLU A 162 14.68 -3.40 -13.31
C GLU A 162 13.18 -3.09 -13.38
N ARG A 163 12.69 -2.24 -12.48
CA ARG A 163 11.28 -1.82 -12.41
C ARG A 163 11.09 -0.62 -13.34
N THR A 164 10.76 -0.90 -14.57
CA THR A 164 10.66 0.08 -15.65
C THR A 164 9.29 0.12 -16.32
N LEU A 165 8.34 -0.65 -15.80
CA LEU A 165 6.99 -0.75 -16.34
C LEU A 165 6.02 -0.01 -15.43
N ALA A 166 5.54 1.14 -15.90
CA ALA A 166 4.64 2.01 -15.15
C ALA A 166 3.23 1.39 -14.98
N PRO A 167 2.46 1.86 -13.98
CA PRO A 167 1.07 1.47 -13.78
C PRO A 167 0.18 1.77 -14.99
N GLU A 168 -0.83 0.93 -15.26
CA GLU A 168 -1.76 1.07 -16.39
C GLU A 168 -3.21 0.86 -15.97
N LYS A 169 -4.15 1.60 -16.57
CA LYS A 169 -5.60 1.52 -16.27
C LYS A 169 -5.90 1.69 -14.78
N VAL A 170 -5.20 2.59 -14.14
CA VAL A 170 -5.37 2.93 -12.72
C VAL A 170 -6.27 4.16 -12.61
N SER A 171 -7.18 4.18 -11.64
CA SER A 171 -7.94 5.38 -11.28
C SER A 171 -7.65 5.80 -9.84
N PHE A 172 -7.37 7.11 -9.68
CA PHE A 172 -7.23 7.77 -8.38
C PHE A 172 -8.22 8.93 -8.36
N THR A 173 -9.40 8.70 -7.73
CA THR A 173 -10.56 9.59 -7.88
C THR A 173 -11.27 9.85 -6.56
N ASP A 174 -11.86 11.04 -6.43
CA ASP A 174 -12.70 11.40 -5.29
C ASP A 174 -11.98 11.26 -3.92
N ASN A 175 -10.65 11.39 -3.90
CA ASN A 175 -9.89 11.33 -2.66
C ASN A 175 -9.74 12.74 -2.06
N ILE A 176 -9.57 12.82 -0.75
CA ILE A 176 -9.29 14.06 -0.03
C ILE A 176 -7.83 14.05 0.41
N ILE A 177 -7.06 15.07 0.01
CA ILE A 177 -5.66 15.23 0.40
C ILE A 177 -5.50 16.58 1.11
N ILE A 178 -5.17 16.53 2.41
CA ILE A 178 -4.93 17.70 3.26
C ILE A 178 -3.50 17.61 3.78
N ASN A 179 -2.61 18.42 3.23
CA ASN A 179 -1.22 18.49 3.67
C ASN A 179 -0.80 19.92 3.93
N LYS A 180 -0.22 20.19 5.10
CA LYS A 180 0.34 21.48 5.44
C LYS A 180 1.77 21.58 4.91
N GLY A 181 2.01 22.52 3.99
CA GLY A 181 3.36 22.86 3.52
C GLY A 181 3.93 21.95 2.43
N LEU A 182 3.12 21.15 1.76
CA LEU A 182 3.51 20.48 0.53
C LEU A 182 2.93 21.20 -0.68
N ASP A 183 3.78 21.53 -1.64
CA ASP A 183 3.38 22.22 -2.89
C ASP A 183 2.67 21.29 -3.87
N GLN A 184 2.82 19.98 -3.71
CA GLN A 184 2.26 18.97 -4.58
C GLN A 184 1.47 17.93 -3.78
N PRO A 185 0.28 17.53 -4.23
CA PRO A 185 -0.55 16.54 -3.53
C PRO A 185 0.01 15.11 -3.61
N TYR A 186 0.82 14.81 -4.62
CA TYR A 186 1.47 13.51 -4.81
C TYR A 186 2.79 13.65 -5.57
N ILE A 187 3.59 12.60 -5.57
CA ILE A 187 4.86 12.51 -6.26
C ILE A 187 4.73 11.51 -7.43
N ALA A 188 4.97 11.97 -8.65
CA ALA A 188 5.18 11.12 -9.81
C ALA A 188 6.66 10.78 -9.93
N VAL A 189 7.03 9.54 -9.63
CA VAL A 189 8.41 9.04 -9.71
C VAL A 189 8.70 8.54 -11.12
N ASP A 190 7.70 8.03 -11.83
CA ASP A 190 7.77 7.63 -13.24
C ASP A 190 6.53 8.12 -14.01
N ASP A 191 6.32 7.56 -15.21
CA ASP A 191 5.18 7.88 -16.08
C ASP A 191 3.85 7.58 -15.39
N VAL A 192 2.96 8.55 -15.40
CA VAL A 192 1.60 8.48 -14.84
C VAL A 192 0.51 8.52 -15.93
N ALA A 193 0.88 8.41 -17.20
CA ALA A 193 -0.08 8.44 -18.32
C ALA A 193 -1.15 7.32 -18.23
N GLY A 194 -0.84 6.21 -17.57
CA GLY A 194 -1.77 5.11 -17.31
C GLY A 194 -2.68 5.32 -16.10
N ILE A 195 -2.62 6.50 -15.45
CA ILE A 195 -3.37 6.81 -14.23
C ILE A 195 -4.34 7.96 -14.49
N GLN A 196 -5.62 7.72 -14.23
CA GLN A 196 -6.64 8.75 -14.26
C GLN A 196 -6.75 9.44 -12.89
N PHE A 197 -6.41 10.72 -12.83
CA PHE A 197 -6.65 11.57 -11.67
C PHE A 197 -7.93 12.38 -11.89
N LYS A 198 -8.88 12.30 -10.96
CA LYS A 198 -10.15 13.02 -11.09
C LYS A 198 -10.76 13.31 -9.72
N ASP A 199 -11.28 14.52 -9.56
CA ASP A 199 -12.06 14.99 -8.40
C ASP A 199 -11.37 14.72 -7.03
N ASN A 200 -10.04 14.97 -6.96
CA ASN A 200 -9.25 14.82 -5.73
C ASN A 200 -8.98 16.17 -5.08
#